data_f16046fd6fcd425a0fa934bdf72d8817
#
_entry.id   f16046fd6fcd425a0fa934bdf72d8817
#
_cell.length_a   1.000
_cell.length_b   1.000
_cell.length_c   1.000
_cell.angle_alpha   90.00
_cell.angle_beta   90.00
_cell.angle_gamma   90.00
#
_symmetry.space_group_name_H-M   'P 1'
#
loop_
_entity.id
_entity.type
_entity.pdbx_description
1 polymer ?
#
loop_
_entity_poly.entity_id
_entity_poly.type
_entity_poly.pdbx_seq_one_letter_code
_entity_poly.pdbx_strand_id
1 'polypeptide(L)'
;ASRLQAGIVPTYGRWANFEAGSDIPDDQKPAVNEALDEITKYVFEILAGSNFNQEVHEAFMDCAIGTGVMLVEEGDALNPIKFTAIPLPKVMLNNGPDNKVDTVFRKRQIAYNQLMTAYPKAEMSEKMMKAIENNETKKANIVEGVYKIYDEANTEKYKYCVACMNEEEIIFEKELDGVGSNPYIVFRWNKGSGEVYGRGPVFNSMAAIKTTNLTVELILQNAQMNISGIYTYEDDGVLNPDNINLVPGALIPVAPNSRGLTPLAGAGRFDVAQLILSDMRQNIKKALYMETLGRPEGTPM
;
A
#
# COMPACT_ATOMS: atom_id res chain seq x y z
N ALA A 1 -6.20 3.63 -5.59
CA ALA A 1 -5.35 4.82 -5.53
C ALA A 1 -5.83 5.90 -6.50
N SER A 2 -5.85 5.68 -7.83
CA SER A 2 -6.18 6.72 -8.83
C SER A 2 -7.52 7.42 -8.61
N ARG A 3 -8.55 6.70 -8.19
CA ARG A 3 -9.86 7.31 -7.86
C ARG A 3 -9.82 8.13 -6.57
N LEU A 4 -9.06 7.68 -5.57
CA LEU A 4 -8.84 8.45 -4.35
C LEU A 4 -8.14 9.75 -4.68
N GLN A 5 -7.07 9.68 -5.45
CA GLN A 5 -6.33 10.86 -5.88
C GLN A 5 -7.22 11.83 -6.67
N ALA A 6 -7.97 11.33 -7.65
CA ALA A 6 -8.88 12.18 -8.44
C ALA A 6 -10.01 12.80 -7.62
N GLY A 7 -10.46 12.15 -6.54
CA GLY A 7 -11.54 12.64 -5.70
C GLY A 7 -11.10 13.51 -4.52
N ILE A 8 -9.91 13.29 -3.97
CA ILE A 8 -9.44 13.99 -2.77
C ILE A 8 -8.40 15.05 -3.12
N VAL A 9 -7.46 14.69 -4.01
CA VAL A 9 -6.28 15.50 -4.35
C VAL A 9 -6.10 15.52 -5.87
N PRO A 10 -7.03 16.12 -6.63
CA PRO A 10 -6.92 16.17 -8.09
C PRO A 10 -5.68 16.92 -8.54
N THR A 11 -4.95 16.34 -9.50
CA THR A 11 -3.66 16.85 -9.98
C THR A 11 -3.75 18.24 -10.63
N TYR A 12 -4.91 18.59 -11.21
CA TYR A 12 -5.10 19.80 -12.01
C TYR A 12 -6.04 20.80 -11.37
N GLY A 13 -6.27 20.73 -10.07
CA GLY A 13 -7.18 21.65 -9.40
C GLY A 13 -6.75 21.97 -7.98
N ARG A 14 -7.18 23.13 -7.49
CA ARG A 14 -7.09 23.42 -6.07
C ARG A 14 -8.12 22.57 -5.33
N TRP A 15 -7.67 21.79 -4.39
CA TRP A 15 -8.49 20.91 -3.56
C TRP A 15 -8.57 21.37 -2.10
N ALA A 16 -7.83 22.42 -1.74
CA ALA A 16 -7.88 23.06 -0.45
C ALA A 16 -7.78 24.58 -0.60
N ASN A 17 -8.27 25.31 0.39
CA ASN A 17 -8.16 26.75 0.51
C ASN A 17 -7.90 27.13 1.96
N PHE A 18 -7.11 28.16 2.18
CA PHE A 18 -6.93 28.75 3.50
C PHE A 18 -7.97 29.86 3.67
N GLU A 19 -8.67 29.86 4.80
CA GLU A 19 -9.69 30.85 5.13
C GLU A 19 -9.50 31.39 6.54
N ALA A 20 -9.93 32.62 6.78
CA ALA A 20 -9.90 33.26 8.07
C ALA A 20 -10.72 32.48 9.11
N GLY A 21 -10.13 32.21 10.26
CA GLY A 21 -10.80 31.52 11.36
C GLY A 21 -11.94 32.30 11.97
N SER A 22 -12.69 31.66 12.88
CA SER A 22 -13.82 32.26 13.59
C SER A 22 -13.41 33.33 14.62
N ASP A 23 -12.16 33.36 14.99
CA ASP A 23 -11.54 34.30 15.93
C ASP A 23 -11.22 35.67 15.30
N ILE A 24 -11.28 35.77 13.96
CA ILE A 24 -11.06 37.02 13.22
C ILE A 24 -12.40 37.76 13.06
N PRO A 25 -12.46 39.07 13.40
CA PRO A 25 -13.63 39.92 13.21
C PRO A 25 -14.12 39.96 11.76
N ASP A 26 -15.43 39.97 11.54
CA ASP A 26 -16.05 39.86 10.22
C ASP A 26 -15.64 41.03 9.27
N ASP A 27 -15.36 42.18 9.80
CA ASP A 27 -14.88 43.35 9.04
C ASP A 27 -13.46 43.18 8.49
N GLN A 28 -12.63 42.34 9.12
CA GLN A 28 -11.23 42.09 8.73
C GLN A 28 -11.11 40.82 7.84
N LYS A 29 -12.09 39.94 7.89
CA LYS A 29 -12.06 38.66 7.11
C LYS A 29 -11.80 38.85 5.61
N PRO A 30 -12.36 39.85 4.90
CA PRO A 30 -12.09 40.01 3.47
C PRO A 30 -10.62 40.25 3.15
N ALA A 31 -9.96 41.16 3.88
CA ALA A 31 -8.54 41.46 3.68
C ALA A 31 -7.62 40.26 4.03
N VAL A 32 -7.97 39.52 5.11
CA VAL A 32 -7.23 38.34 5.51
C VAL A 32 -7.42 37.21 4.47
N ASN A 33 -8.62 37.02 3.97
CA ASN A 33 -8.90 35.97 2.96
C ASN A 33 -8.22 36.26 1.62
N GLU A 34 -8.06 37.56 1.22
CA GLU A 34 -7.31 37.93 0.03
C GLU A 34 -5.82 37.52 0.17
N ALA A 35 -5.20 37.81 1.32
CA ALA A 35 -3.82 37.40 1.59
C ALA A 35 -3.68 35.86 1.66
N LEU A 36 -4.66 35.16 2.25
CA LEU A 36 -4.68 33.68 2.33
C LEU A 36 -4.89 33.03 0.96
N ASP A 37 -5.64 33.64 0.04
CA ASP A 37 -5.77 33.13 -1.33
C ASP A 37 -4.44 33.23 -2.12
N GLU A 38 -3.67 34.30 -1.92
CA GLU A 38 -2.31 34.42 -2.49
C GLU A 38 -1.37 33.33 -1.94
N ILE A 39 -1.41 33.12 -0.62
CA ILE A 39 -0.64 32.03 0.02
C ILE A 39 -1.07 30.68 -0.53
N THR A 40 -2.37 30.45 -0.68
CA THR A 40 -2.91 29.22 -1.26
C THR A 40 -2.37 28.99 -2.66
N LYS A 41 -2.37 30.02 -3.52
CA LYS A 41 -1.78 29.95 -4.87
C LYS A 41 -0.34 29.49 -4.82
N TYR A 42 0.48 30.16 -4.01
CA TYR A 42 1.89 29.87 -3.88
C TYR A 42 2.17 28.45 -3.41
N VAL A 43 1.40 27.97 -2.40
CA VAL A 43 1.50 26.59 -1.92
C VAL A 43 1.20 25.58 -3.04
N PHE A 44 0.14 25.82 -3.83
CA PHE A 44 -0.21 24.94 -4.93
C PHE A 44 0.79 24.96 -6.08
N GLU A 45 1.45 26.08 -6.35
CA GLU A 45 2.56 26.17 -7.31
C GLU A 45 3.76 25.33 -6.86
N ILE A 46 4.14 25.40 -5.57
CA ILE A 46 5.19 24.57 -5.00
C ILE A 46 4.82 23.08 -5.06
N LEU A 47 3.59 22.71 -4.68
CA LEU A 47 3.11 21.34 -4.74
C LEU A 47 3.12 20.79 -6.17
N ALA A 48 2.69 21.60 -7.15
CA ALA A 48 2.68 21.21 -8.56
C ALA A 48 4.08 20.99 -9.12
N GLY A 49 5.08 21.78 -8.67
CA GLY A 49 6.48 21.61 -9.05
C GLY A 49 7.21 20.48 -8.33
N SER A 50 6.64 19.95 -7.24
CA SER A 50 7.24 18.90 -6.43
C SER A 50 6.86 17.48 -6.91
N ASN A 51 7.42 16.46 -6.25
CA ASN A 51 7.05 15.07 -6.46
C ASN A 51 5.75 14.63 -5.73
N PHE A 52 4.97 15.58 -5.19
CA PHE A 52 3.79 15.32 -4.38
C PHE A 52 2.78 14.37 -5.07
N ASN A 53 2.44 14.65 -6.33
CA ASN A 53 1.42 13.87 -7.06
C ASN A 53 1.79 12.39 -7.23
N GLN A 54 3.07 12.09 -7.38
CA GLN A 54 3.56 10.72 -7.49
C GLN A 54 3.51 10.03 -6.12
N GLU A 55 4.07 10.66 -5.10
CA GLU A 55 4.20 10.07 -3.77
C GLU A 55 2.83 9.89 -3.08
N VAL A 56 1.90 10.84 -3.25
CA VAL A 56 0.55 10.70 -2.71
C VAL A 56 -0.21 9.53 -3.36
N HIS A 57 0.05 9.28 -4.65
CA HIS A 57 -0.53 8.11 -5.34
C HIS A 57 -0.06 6.80 -4.70
N GLU A 58 1.24 6.68 -4.45
CA GLU A 58 1.81 5.51 -3.78
C GLU A 58 1.27 5.35 -2.36
N ALA A 59 1.18 6.43 -1.59
CA ALA A 59 0.60 6.40 -0.26
C ALA A 59 -0.89 6.02 -0.26
N PHE A 60 -1.65 6.38 -1.30
CA PHE A 60 -3.04 5.95 -1.46
C PHE A 60 -3.19 4.47 -1.81
N MET A 61 -2.18 3.81 -2.40
CA MET A 61 -2.22 2.36 -2.56
C MET A 61 -2.22 1.65 -1.20
N ASP A 62 -1.37 2.09 -0.29
CA ASP A 62 -1.33 1.57 1.08
C ASP A 62 -2.57 1.98 1.90
N CYS A 63 -3.07 3.20 1.70
CA CYS A 63 -4.32 3.65 2.31
C CYS A 63 -5.53 2.79 1.90
N ALA A 64 -5.57 2.26 0.67
CA ALA A 64 -6.61 1.34 0.24
C ALA A 64 -6.56 0.01 1.04
N ILE A 65 -5.41 -0.38 1.57
CA ILE A 65 -5.28 -1.49 2.54
C ILE A 65 -5.76 -1.04 3.92
N GLY A 66 -5.37 0.19 4.34
CA GLY A 66 -5.82 0.76 5.61
C GLY A 66 -5.13 2.05 6.03
N THR A 67 -3.85 2.18 5.83
CA THR A 67 -3.05 3.31 6.34
C THR A 67 -2.03 3.73 5.30
N GLY A 68 -2.03 5.00 4.94
CA GLY A 68 -0.99 5.63 4.15
C GLY A 68 -0.07 6.47 5.03
N VAL A 69 1.21 6.46 4.72
CA VAL A 69 2.23 7.25 5.44
C VAL A 69 3.11 7.96 4.43
N MET A 70 3.27 9.26 4.63
CA MET A 70 4.18 10.10 3.85
C MET A 70 5.14 10.83 4.78
N LEU A 71 6.37 10.98 4.35
CA LEU A 71 7.36 11.84 4.96
C LEU A 71 7.49 13.10 4.12
N VAL A 72 7.56 14.25 4.79
CA VAL A 72 7.82 15.56 4.20
C VAL A 72 9.19 16.03 4.67
N GLU A 73 10.07 16.29 3.73
CA GLU A 73 11.44 16.71 3.99
C GLU A 73 11.74 18.02 3.25
N GLU A 74 12.73 18.75 3.76
CA GLU A 74 13.32 19.87 3.05
C GLU A 74 13.97 19.36 1.75
N GLY A 75 13.65 19.99 0.64
CA GLY A 75 14.18 19.65 -0.66
C GLY A 75 15.41 20.48 -1.04
N ASP A 76 15.54 20.76 -2.31
CA ASP A 76 16.60 21.57 -2.87
C ASP A 76 16.11 23.00 -3.25
N ALA A 77 17.01 23.85 -3.78
CA ALA A 77 16.66 25.21 -4.16
C ALA A 77 15.61 25.33 -5.27
N LEU A 78 15.46 24.30 -6.11
CA LEU A 78 14.46 24.26 -7.18
C LEU A 78 13.14 23.64 -6.71
N ASN A 79 13.22 22.65 -5.83
CA ASN A 79 12.09 21.95 -5.25
C ASN A 79 12.20 22.00 -3.72
N PRO A 80 11.68 23.06 -3.09
CA PRO A 80 11.90 23.31 -1.66
C PRO A 80 11.26 22.26 -0.73
N ILE A 81 10.32 21.48 -1.24
CA ILE A 81 9.65 20.42 -0.47
C ILE A 81 9.76 19.10 -1.22
N LYS A 82 10.18 18.07 -0.51
CA LYS A 82 10.27 16.70 -1.01
C LYS A 82 9.32 15.80 -0.21
N PHE A 83 8.56 15.00 -0.91
CA PHE A 83 7.68 13.98 -0.34
C PHE A 83 8.26 12.59 -0.55
N THR A 84 8.00 11.69 0.38
CA THR A 84 8.37 10.27 0.26
C THR A 84 7.25 9.42 0.82
N ALA A 85 6.61 8.62 -0.02
CA ALA A 85 5.66 7.59 0.43
C ALA A 85 6.43 6.46 1.13
N ILE A 86 5.94 6.03 2.28
CA ILE A 86 6.60 4.99 3.05
C ILE A 86 5.73 3.74 3.02
N PRO A 87 6.24 2.63 2.44
CA PRO A 87 5.47 1.39 2.37
C PRO A 87 5.02 0.89 3.74
N LEU A 88 3.75 0.59 3.89
CA LEU A 88 3.13 0.17 5.15
C LEU A 88 3.88 -0.97 5.87
N PRO A 89 4.41 -2.00 5.18
CA PRO A 89 5.18 -3.06 5.85
C PRO A 89 6.49 -2.60 6.49
N LYS A 90 6.96 -1.40 6.17
CA LYS A 90 8.21 -0.83 6.71
C LYS A 90 7.97 0.20 7.82
N VAL A 91 6.71 0.44 8.17
CA VAL A 91 6.31 1.46 9.15
C VAL A 91 5.82 0.82 10.43
N MET A 92 6.24 1.38 11.55
CA MET A 92 5.70 1.12 12.88
C MET A 92 5.07 2.40 13.42
N LEU A 93 3.81 2.31 13.81
CA LEU A 93 3.02 3.41 14.34
C LEU A 93 2.63 3.12 15.78
N ASN A 94 2.56 4.16 16.59
CA ASN A 94 1.93 4.11 17.90
C ASN A 94 1.03 5.32 18.09
N ASN A 95 -0.03 5.14 18.91
CA ASN A 95 -0.92 6.21 19.28
C ASN A 95 -0.54 6.74 20.66
N GLY A 96 -0.60 8.06 20.80
CA GLY A 96 -0.54 8.71 22.10
C GLY A 96 -1.83 8.60 22.89
N PRO A 97 -1.87 9.25 24.06
CA PRO A 97 -3.04 9.28 24.95
C PRO A 97 -4.31 9.80 24.26
N ASP A 98 -4.15 10.72 23.32
CA ASP A 98 -5.25 11.34 22.55
C ASP A 98 -5.73 10.48 21.37
N ASN A 99 -5.29 9.23 21.27
CA ASN A 99 -5.57 8.36 20.11
C ASN A 99 -5.12 8.93 18.76
N LYS A 100 -4.26 9.96 18.74
CA LYS A 100 -3.56 10.44 17.56
C LYS A 100 -2.24 9.69 17.41
N VAL A 101 -1.77 9.54 16.19
CA VAL A 101 -0.44 8.95 15.96
C VAL A 101 0.60 9.98 16.38
N ASP A 102 1.38 9.61 17.37
CA ASP A 102 2.45 10.45 17.95
C ASP A 102 3.85 9.86 17.75
N THR A 103 3.90 8.61 17.32
CA THR A 103 5.14 7.87 17.13
C THR A 103 5.11 7.18 15.78
N VAL A 104 6.10 7.47 14.96
CA VAL A 104 6.25 6.89 13.62
C VAL A 104 7.70 6.49 13.43
N PHE A 105 7.97 5.21 13.20
CA PHE A 105 9.28 4.71 12.82
C PHE A 105 9.20 3.98 11.49
N ARG A 106 10.23 4.17 10.65
CA ARG A 106 10.42 3.39 9.43
C ARG A 106 11.70 2.60 9.44
N LYS A 107 11.65 1.40 8.85
CA LYS A 107 12.83 0.58 8.61
C LYS A 107 13.25 0.72 7.15
N ARG A 108 14.53 1.03 6.91
CA ARG A 108 15.12 1.10 5.58
C ARG A 108 16.48 0.43 5.55
N GLN A 109 16.92 0.06 4.36
CA GLN A 109 18.25 -0.47 4.13
C GLN A 109 19.04 0.52 3.27
N ILE A 110 20.21 0.93 3.76
CA ILE A 110 21.12 1.86 3.09
C ILE A 110 22.50 1.20 3.04
N ALA A 111 23.21 1.32 1.93
CA ALA A 111 24.58 0.86 1.87
C ALA A 111 25.47 1.69 2.83
N TYR A 112 26.43 1.07 3.48
CA TYR A 112 27.28 1.75 4.45
C TYR A 112 28.00 2.97 3.88
N ASN A 113 28.48 2.90 2.63
CA ASN A 113 29.11 4.04 1.93
C ASN A 113 28.16 5.22 1.66
N GLN A 114 26.84 5.01 1.70
CA GLN A 114 25.83 6.04 1.49
C GLN A 114 25.35 6.69 2.79
N LEU A 115 25.72 6.16 3.96
CA LEU A 115 25.22 6.65 5.25
C LEU A 115 25.62 8.09 5.50
N MET A 116 26.88 8.46 5.22
CA MET A 116 27.36 9.83 5.41
C MET A 116 26.65 10.83 4.46
N THR A 117 26.32 10.38 3.26
CA THR A 117 25.58 11.20 2.30
C THR A 117 24.10 11.33 2.69
N ALA A 118 23.52 10.23 3.20
CA ALA A 118 22.11 10.23 3.64
C ALA A 118 21.91 11.03 4.94
N TYR A 119 22.90 11.05 5.82
CA TYR A 119 22.86 11.75 7.11
C TYR A 119 24.10 12.63 7.32
N PRO A 120 24.24 13.74 6.58
CA PRO A 120 25.46 14.56 6.62
C PRO A 120 25.71 15.25 7.96
N LYS A 121 24.69 15.34 8.82
CA LYS A 121 24.78 15.91 10.18
C LYS A 121 24.89 14.84 11.27
N ALA A 122 25.05 13.56 10.92
CA ALA A 122 25.15 12.49 11.88
C ALA A 122 26.54 12.45 12.52
N GLU A 123 26.58 12.25 13.83
CA GLU A 123 27.80 12.01 14.58
C GLU A 123 28.09 10.50 14.56
N MET A 124 29.09 10.12 13.76
CA MET A 124 29.50 8.72 13.62
C MET A 124 30.60 8.39 14.63
N SER A 125 30.39 7.36 15.45
CA SER A 125 31.41 6.85 16.35
C SER A 125 32.58 6.19 15.59
N GLU A 126 33.69 5.98 16.25
CA GLU A 126 34.85 5.21 15.69
C GLU A 126 34.41 3.80 15.24
N LYS A 127 33.52 3.17 16.01
CA LYS A 127 32.94 1.87 15.67
C LYS A 127 32.18 1.91 14.35
N MET A 128 31.35 2.94 14.18
CA MET A 128 30.56 3.14 12.97
C MET A 128 31.46 3.47 11.76
N MET A 129 32.49 4.29 11.95
CA MET A 129 33.46 4.59 10.90
C MET A 129 34.19 3.34 10.41
N LYS A 130 34.64 2.49 11.34
CA LYS A 130 35.25 1.19 10.99
C LYS A 130 34.26 0.26 10.28
N ALA A 131 32.99 0.28 10.69
CA ALA A 131 31.95 -0.51 10.03
C ALA A 131 31.70 -0.03 8.59
N ILE A 132 31.75 1.27 8.34
CA ILE A 132 31.65 1.87 7.00
C ILE A 132 32.82 1.42 6.13
N GLU A 133 34.05 1.55 6.63
CA GLU A 133 35.27 1.15 5.90
C GLU A 133 35.28 -0.35 5.55
N ASN A 134 34.88 -1.21 6.49
CA ASN A 134 34.93 -2.67 6.32
C ASN A 134 33.75 -3.23 5.50
N ASN A 135 32.67 -2.50 5.34
CA ASN A 135 31.40 -3.01 4.79
C ASN A 135 30.82 -2.12 3.69
N GLU A 136 31.62 -1.37 2.95
CA GLU A 136 31.20 -0.34 1.98
C GLU A 136 29.96 -0.71 1.13
N THR A 137 29.94 -1.91 0.58
CA THR A 137 28.86 -2.38 -0.30
C THR A 137 27.73 -3.11 0.41
N LYS A 138 27.90 -3.46 1.70
CA LYS A 138 26.85 -4.11 2.48
C LYS A 138 25.76 -3.12 2.88
N LYS A 139 24.56 -3.62 3.12
CA LYS A 139 23.43 -2.81 3.56
C LYS A 139 23.33 -2.79 5.08
N ALA A 140 23.32 -1.59 5.64
CA ALA A 140 22.95 -1.36 7.04
C ALA A 140 21.41 -1.29 7.17
N ASN A 141 20.88 -1.89 8.24
CA ASN A 141 19.48 -1.74 8.62
C ASN A 141 19.33 -0.49 9.48
N ILE A 142 18.70 0.52 8.95
CA ILE A 142 18.44 1.79 9.62
C ILE A 142 16.98 1.84 10.08
N VAL A 143 16.77 2.25 11.31
CA VAL A 143 15.48 2.62 11.86
C VAL A 143 15.51 4.12 12.12
N GLU A 144 14.59 4.83 11.51
CA GLU A 144 14.48 6.28 11.68
C GLU A 144 13.04 6.67 11.91
N GLY A 145 12.81 7.72 12.66
CA GLY A 145 11.46 8.18 12.92
C GLY A 145 11.37 9.23 14.00
N VAL A 146 10.14 9.50 14.39
CA VAL A 146 9.81 10.49 15.41
C VAL A 146 8.95 9.88 16.51
N TYR A 147 9.11 10.41 17.71
CA TYR A 147 8.18 10.19 18.82
C TYR A 147 7.93 11.50 19.56
N LYS A 148 6.72 11.65 20.08
CA LYS A 148 6.33 12.84 20.84
C LYS A 148 6.99 12.87 22.21
N ILE A 149 7.52 14.02 22.59
CA ILE A 149 7.98 14.29 23.94
C ILE A 149 6.81 14.91 24.70
N TYR A 150 6.43 14.32 25.83
CA TYR A 150 5.39 14.83 26.69
C TYR A 150 6.03 15.68 27.78
N ASP A 151 5.77 16.97 27.78
CA ASP A 151 6.16 17.91 28.83
C ASP A 151 4.93 18.40 29.63
N GLU A 152 5.18 19.06 30.75
CA GLU A 152 4.11 19.60 31.62
C GLU A 152 3.26 20.66 30.91
N ALA A 153 3.83 21.37 29.94
CA ALA A 153 3.17 22.40 29.15
C ALA A 153 2.34 21.82 27.99
N ASN A 154 2.40 20.49 27.76
CA ASN A 154 1.76 19.78 26.65
C ASN A 154 2.02 20.44 25.28
N THR A 155 3.22 20.96 25.08
CA THR A 155 3.64 21.54 23.81
C THR A 155 3.84 20.44 22.76
N GLU A 156 3.63 20.77 21.48
CA GLU A 156 3.92 19.82 20.39
C GLU A 156 5.45 19.78 20.14
N LYS A 157 6.11 18.86 20.83
CA LYS A 157 7.54 18.57 20.66
C LYS A 157 7.73 17.13 20.25
N TYR A 158 8.59 16.93 19.27
CA TYR A 158 8.95 15.60 18.80
C TYR A 158 10.46 15.43 18.83
N LYS A 159 10.90 14.21 19.07
CA LYS A 159 12.30 13.83 18.89
C LYS A 159 12.41 12.96 17.64
N TYR A 160 13.18 13.44 16.68
CA TYR A 160 13.56 12.66 15.51
C TYR A 160 14.86 11.93 15.84
N CYS A 161 14.89 10.63 15.57
CA CYS A 161 16.09 9.81 15.82
C CYS A 161 16.33 8.85 14.64
N VAL A 162 17.61 8.56 14.43
CA VAL A 162 18.08 7.60 13.43
C VAL A 162 19.06 6.64 14.13
N ALA A 163 18.80 5.35 14.04
CA ALA A 163 19.60 4.30 14.64
C ALA A 163 20.05 3.27 13.60
N CYS A 164 21.30 2.86 13.67
CA CYS A 164 21.84 1.73 12.94
C CYS A 164 21.65 0.45 13.75
N MET A 165 20.77 -0.43 13.32
CA MET A 165 20.44 -1.67 14.05
C MET A 165 21.58 -2.70 14.03
N ASN A 166 22.44 -2.69 13.01
CA ASN A 166 23.55 -3.62 12.91
C ASN A 166 24.64 -3.32 13.95
N GLU A 167 24.84 -2.03 14.23
CA GLU A 167 25.88 -1.57 15.16
C GLU A 167 25.32 -1.22 16.55
N GLU A 168 23.98 -1.26 16.69
CA GLU A 168 23.22 -0.90 17.90
C GLU A 168 23.55 0.52 18.38
N GLU A 169 23.61 1.46 17.45
CA GLU A 169 24.02 2.84 17.70
C GLU A 169 23.03 3.85 17.13
N ILE A 170 22.73 4.89 17.91
CA ILE A 170 21.98 6.06 17.44
C ILE A 170 22.99 7.00 16.78
N ILE A 171 22.80 7.24 15.48
CA ILE A 171 23.71 8.04 14.65
C ILE A 171 23.27 9.49 14.49
N PHE A 172 21.99 9.78 14.74
CA PHE A 172 21.47 11.13 14.66
C PHE A 172 20.25 11.33 15.55
N GLU A 173 20.20 12.46 16.25
CA GLU A 173 19.04 12.91 17.02
C GLU A 173 18.81 14.39 16.79
N LYS A 174 17.53 14.81 16.73
CA LYS A 174 17.13 16.20 16.62
C LYS A 174 15.79 16.41 17.31
N GLU A 175 15.66 17.49 18.05
CA GLU A 175 14.37 17.95 18.57
C GLU A 175 13.66 18.81 17.51
N LEU A 176 12.36 18.57 17.37
CA LEU A 176 11.46 19.31 16.49
C LEU A 176 10.42 19.97 17.37
N ASP A 177 10.31 21.28 17.33
CA ASP A 177 9.46 22.07 18.19
C ASP A 177 8.43 22.85 17.37
N GLY A 178 7.23 22.99 17.89
CA GLY A 178 6.14 23.74 17.31
C GLY A 178 5.03 22.90 16.69
N VAL A 179 3.90 23.56 16.46
CA VAL A 179 2.71 22.96 15.86
C VAL A 179 3.02 22.48 14.44
N GLY A 180 2.70 21.22 14.15
CA GLY A 180 2.97 20.63 12.83
C GLY A 180 4.43 20.25 12.57
N SER A 181 5.29 20.23 13.60
CA SER A 181 6.71 19.89 13.46
C SER A 181 6.96 18.39 13.17
N ASN A 182 5.94 17.52 13.28
CA ASN A 182 6.03 16.14 12.86
C ASN A 182 6.14 16.04 11.34
N PRO A 183 7.25 15.55 10.78
CA PRO A 183 7.43 15.46 9.33
C PRO A 183 6.65 14.28 8.71
N TYR A 184 6.07 13.40 9.53
CA TYR A 184 5.29 12.28 9.04
C TYR A 184 3.80 12.61 8.98
N ILE A 185 3.21 12.46 7.81
CA ILE A 185 1.77 12.58 7.58
C ILE A 185 1.18 11.16 7.53
N VAL A 186 0.36 10.83 8.53
CA VAL A 186 -0.29 9.53 8.64
C VAL A 186 -1.79 9.71 8.45
N PHE A 187 -2.33 9.04 7.45
CA PHE A 187 -3.76 9.04 7.17
C PHE A 187 -4.30 7.61 7.09
N ARG A 188 -5.52 7.43 7.61
CA ARG A 188 -6.16 6.12 7.76
C ARG A 188 -7.53 6.14 7.11
N TRP A 189 -7.86 5.08 6.38
CA TRP A 189 -9.17 4.97 5.74
C TRP A 189 -10.30 5.00 6.78
N ASN A 190 -10.37 3.94 7.59
CA ASN A 190 -11.25 3.86 8.76
C ASN A 190 -10.44 3.31 9.93
N LYS A 191 -10.78 3.76 11.15
CA LYS A 191 -10.12 3.33 12.37
C LYS A 191 -11.13 2.66 13.29
N GLY A 192 -10.83 1.44 13.74
CA GLY A 192 -11.52 0.83 14.86
C GLY A 192 -11.12 1.48 16.19
N SER A 193 -11.99 1.40 17.18
CA SER A 193 -11.66 1.88 18.53
C SER A 193 -10.46 1.12 19.08
N GLY A 194 -9.45 1.84 19.59
CA GLY A 194 -8.22 1.26 20.13
C GLY A 194 -7.21 0.77 19.08
N GLU A 195 -7.52 0.80 17.80
CA GLU A 195 -6.58 0.39 16.76
C GLU A 195 -5.61 1.51 16.39
N VAL A 196 -4.36 1.13 16.11
CA VAL A 196 -3.33 2.05 15.64
C VAL A 196 -3.42 2.22 14.13
N TYR A 197 -3.53 1.10 13.42
CA TYR A 197 -3.63 1.06 11.95
C TYR A 197 -5.09 1.15 11.49
N GLY A 198 -5.30 1.71 10.31
CA GLY A 198 -6.61 1.79 9.69
C GLY A 198 -7.01 0.47 9.01
N ARG A 199 -8.31 0.34 8.72
CA ARG A 199 -8.90 -0.73 7.91
C ARG A 199 -9.42 -0.14 6.62
N GLY A 200 -8.83 -0.53 5.51
CA GLY A 200 -9.23 -0.09 4.18
C GLY A 200 -10.22 -1.04 3.50
N PRO A 201 -10.72 -0.66 2.33
CA PRO A 201 -11.66 -1.47 1.56
C PRO A 201 -11.06 -2.81 1.11
N VAL A 202 -9.75 -2.88 0.87
CA VAL A 202 -9.05 -4.14 0.55
C VAL A 202 -9.10 -5.09 1.75
N PHE A 203 -8.86 -4.59 2.96
CA PHE A 203 -8.94 -5.39 4.18
C PHE A 203 -10.35 -5.96 4.38
N ASN A 204 -11.38 -5.12 4.21
CA ASN A 204 -12.78 -5.53 4.36
C ASN A 204 -13.21 -6.56 3.30
N SER A 205 -12.61 -6.51 2.11
CA SER A 205 -12.90 -7.43 1.00
C SER A 205 -12.04 -8.70 1.01
N MET A 206 -11.11 -8.84 1.95
CA MET A 206 -10.10 -9.90 1.95
C MET A 206 -10.71 -11.31 1.89
N ALA A 207 -11.78 -11.55 2.63
CA ALA A 207 -12.48 -12.84 2.61
C ALA A 207 -13.01 -13.16 1.20
N ALA A 208 -13.70 -12.21 0.56
CA ALA A 208 -14.22 -12.36 -0.79
C ALA A 208 -13.11 -12.56 -1.83
N ILE A 209 -11.99 -11.84 -1.70
CA ILE A 209 -10.82 -11.98 -2.58
C ILE A 209 -10.22 -13.39 -2.44
N LYS A 210 -10.02 -13.88 -1.21
CA LYS A 210 -9.47 -15.23 -0.96
C LYS A 210 -10.39 -16.31 -1.53
N THR A 211 -11.70 -16.18 -1.30
CA THR A 211 -12.69 -17.14 -1.85
C THR A 211 -12.68 -17.13 -3.37
N THR A 212 -12.63 -15.95 -3.99
CA THR A 212 -12.55 -15.81 -5.45
C THR A 212 -11.29 -16.48 -6.01
N ASN A 213 -10.14 -16.27 -5.39
CA ASN A 213 -8.88 -16.89 -5.80
C ASN A 213 -8.95 -18.42 -5.70
N LEU A 214 -9.47 -18.95 -4.58
CA LEU A 214 -9.66 -20.39 -4.41
C LEU A 214 -10.62 -20.97 -5.46
N THR A 215 -11.72 -20.27 -5.76
CA THR A 215 -12.66 -20.71 -6.80
C THR A 215 -12.01 -20.76 -8.17
N VAL A 216 -11.18 -19.75 -8.52
CA VAL A 216 -10.42 -19.75 -9.78
C VAL A 216 -9.43 -20.92 -9.83
N GLU A 217 -8.72 -21.18 -8.74
CA GLU A 217 -7.79 -22.31 -8.63
C GLU A 217 -8.51 -23.66 -8.87
N LEU A 218 -9.66 -23.87 -8.23
CA LEU A 218 -10.45 -25.09 -8.41
C LEU A 218 -11.00 -25.25 -9.84
N ILE A 219 -11.37 -24.13 -10.49
CA ILE A 219 -11.79 -24.14 -11.90
C ILE A 219 -10.62 -24.54 -12.81
N LEU A 220 -9.43 -23.98 -12.57
CA LEU A 220 -8.24 -24.32 -13.34
C LEU A 220 -7.82 -25.77 -13.16
N GLN A 221 -7.85 -26.28 -11.93
CA GLN A 221 -7.59 -27.72 -11.65
C GLN A 221 -8.59 -28.63 -12.37
N ASN A 222 -9.88 -28.29 -12.31
CA ASN A 222 -10.91 -29.03 -13.00
C ASN A 222 -10.73 -28.96 -14.53
N ALA A 223 -10.42 -27.78 -15.06
CA ALA A 223 -10.11 -27.62 -16.49
C ALA A 223 -8.89 -28.47 -16.89
N GLN A 224 -7.84 -28.49 -16.08
CA GLN A 224 -6.66 -29.32 -16.32
C GLN A 224 -7.01 -30.82 -16.33
N MET A 225 -7.83 -31.30 -15.37
CA MET A 225 -8.32 -32.70 -15.36
C MET A 225 -9.12 -33.02 -16.62
N ASN A 226 -9.99 -32.10 -17.07
CA ASN A 226 -10.79 -32.32 -18.27
C ASN A 226 -9.93 -32.30 -19.56
N ILE A 227 -8.89 -31.49 -19.61
CA ILE A 227 -7.98 -31.40 -20.78
C ILE A 227 -7.04 -32.59 -20.80
N SER A 228 -6.46 -32.96 -19.66
CA SER A 228 -5.53 -34.11 -19.55
C SER A 228 -6.23 -35.47 -19.75
N GLY A 229 -7.53 -35.47 -19.48
CA GLY A 229 -8.35 -36.73 -19.49
C GLY A 229 -7.97 -37.65 -18.36
N ILE A 230 -8.97 -38.09 -17.62
CA ILE A 230 -8.85 -39.20 -16.69
C ILE A 230 -9.61 -40.33 -17.35
N TYR A 231 -8.98 -41.49 -17.50
CA TYR A 231 -9.59 -42.66 -18.12
C TYR A 231 -9.70 -43.78 -17.11
N THR A 232 -10.80 -44.44 -17.15
CA THR A 232 -11.00 -45.72 -16.42
C THR A 232 -10.82 -46.87 -17.38
N TYR A 233 -10.23 -47.94 -16.95
CA TYR A 233 -10.10 -49.21 -17.71
C TYR A 233 -10.53 -50.38 -16.86
N GLU A 234 -10.98 -51.47 -17.50
CA GLU A 234 -11.26 -52.72 -16.85
C GLU A 234 -9.95 -53.51 -16.77
N ASP A 235 -9.60 -53.97 -15.57
CA ASP A 235 -8.39 -54.80 -15.36
C ASP A 235 -8.68 -56.23 -15.81
N ASP A 236 -8.52 -56.47 -17.13
CA ASP A 236 -8.71 -57.77 -17.77
C ASP A 236 -7.37 -58.45 -18.09
N GLY A 237 -6.27 -57.89 -17.60
CA GLY A 237 -4.91 -58.39 -17.81
C GLY A 237 -4.36 -58.17 -19.24
N VAL A 238 -5.11 -57.52 -20.13
CA VAL A 238 -4.70 -57.17 -21.50
C VAL A 238 -4.12 -55.80 -21.61
N LEU A 239 -4.71 -54.82 -20.89
CA LEU A 239 -4.26 -53.45 -20.85
C LEU A 239 -3.26 -53.24 -19.70
N ASN A 240 -2.02 -52.91 -20.02
CA ASN A 240 -1.05 -52.48 -19.03
C ASN A 240 -1.00 -50.92 -19.03
N PRO A 241 -1.44 -50.24 -17.95
CA PRO A 241 -1.50 -48.78 -17.91
C PRO A 241 -0.14 -48.11 -18.06
N ASP A 242 0.95 -48.77 -17.68
CA ASP A 242 2.30 -48.23 -17.76
C ASP A 242 2.82 -48.11 -19.23
N ASN A 243 2.22 -48.84 -20.15
CA ASN A 243 2.62 -48.85 -21.57
C ASN A 243 1.67 -48.06 -22.48
N ILE A 244 0.62 -47.45 -21.93
CA ILE A 244 -0.36 -46.71 -22.71
C ILE A 244 0.14 -45.27 -22.94
N ASN A 245 0.46 -44.96 -24.19
CA ASN A 245 0.84 -43.62 -24.59
C ASN A 245 -0.36 -42.92 -25.25
N LEU A 246 -1.02 -42.02 -24.52
CA LEU A 246 -2.19 -41.25 -24.98
C LEU A 246 -1.77 -40.11 -25.88
N VAL A 247 -1.37 -40.40 -27.10
CA VAL A 247 -1.06 -39.40 -28.15
C VAL A 247 -2.12 -39.45 -29.24
N PRO A 248 -2.39 -38.33 -29.93
CA PRO A 248 -3.32 -38.33 -31.07
C PRO A 248 -2.95 -39.39 -32.11
N GLY A 249 -3.88 -40.29 -32.44
CA GLY A 249 -3.68 -41.38 -33.38
C GLY A 249 -3.09 -42.71 -32.80
N ALA A 250 -2.91 -42.79 -31.50
CA ALA A 250 -2.47 -44.04 -30.86
C ALA A 250 -3.54 -45.16 -31.02
N LEU A 251 -3.10 -46.34 -31.41
CA LEU A 251 -3.93 -47.56 -31.46
C LEU A 251 -3.74 -48.34 -30.14
N ILE A 252 -4.81 -48.47 -29.37
CA ILE A 252 -4.80 -49.15 -28.09
C ILE A 252 -5.50 -50.47 -28.25
N PRO A 253 -4.85 -51.64 -27.96
CA PRO A 253 -5.49 -52.93 -28.04
C PRO A 253 -6.51 -53.09 -26.90
N VAL A 254 -7.68 -53.63 -27.23
CA VAL A 254 -8.78 -53.87 -26.29
C VAL A 254 -9.18 -55.32 -26.38
N ALA A 255 -9.44 -55.97 -25.24
CA ALA A 255 -9.93 -57.34 -25.22
C ALA A 255 -11.35 -57.45 -25.81
N PRO A 256 -11.70 -58.55 -26.45
CA PRO A 256 -13.08 -58.79 -26.87
C PRO A 256 -14.03 -58.73 -25.66
N ASN A 257 -15.07 -57.91 -25.74
CA ASN A 257 -16.06 -57.63 -24.70
C ASN A 257 -15.61 -56.65 -23.57
N SER A 258 -14.39 -56.14 -23.57
CA SER A 258 -13.98 -55.06 -22.67
C SER A 258 -14.48 -53.71 -23.20
N ARG A 259 -14.83 -52.78 -22.30
CA ARG A 259 -15.21 -51.42 -22.67
C ARG A 259 -14.01 -50.54 -23.06
N GLY A 260 -12.81 -51.10 -22.88
CA GLY A 260 -11.58 -50.38 -23.12
C GLY A 260 -11.41 -49.15 -22.20
N LEU A 261 -10.72 -48.16 -22.70
CA LEU A 261 -10.53 -46.87 -21.99
C LEU A 261 -11.80 -46.03 -22.10
N THR A 262 -12.47 -45.78 -20.97
CA THR A 262 -13.61 -44.90 -20.93
C THR A 262 -13.22 -43.57 -20.25
N PRO A 263 -13.44 -42.43 -20.88
CA PRO A 263 -13.15 -41.15 -20.24
C PRO A 263 -14.05 -40.97 -19.02
N LEU A 264 -13.43 -40.68 -17.88
CA LEU A 264 -14.16 -40.25 -16.70
C LEU A 264 -14.70 -38.85 -16.94
N ALA A 265 -16.01 -38.71 -17.18
CA ALA A 265 -16.63 -37.41 -17.37
C ALA A 265 -16.45 -36.56 -16.12
N GLY A 266 -15.74 -35.48 -16.25
CA GLY A 266 -15.61 -34.49 -15.18
C GLY A 266 -16.97 -33.86 -14.85
N ALA A 267 -17.41 -34.02 -13.60
CA ALA A 267 -18.69 -33.50 -13.13
C ALA A 267 -18.73 -31.97 -12.98
N GLY A 268 -17.73 -31.24 -13.49
CA GLY A 268 -17.62 -29.81 -13.31
C GLY A 268 -18.62 -29.00 -14.14
N ARG A 269 -19.52 -28.29 -13.46
CA ARG A 269 -20.43 -27.33 -14.08
C ARG A 269 -19.76 -25.96 -14.16
N PHE A 270 -19.02 -25.70 -15.25
CA PHE A 270 -18.31 -24.45 -15.48
C PHE A 270 -19.22 -23.22 -15.58
N ASP A 271 -20.45 -23.43 -16.07
CA ASP A 271 -21.48 -22.37 -16.15
C ASP A 271 -21.84 -21.81 -14.77
N VAL A 272 -22.06 -22.67 -13.79
CA VAL A 272 -22.34 -22.28 -12.40
C VAL A 272 -21.13 -21.58 -11.76
N ALA A 273 -19.93 -22.13 -11.98
CA ALA A 273 -18.71 -21.55 -11.46
C ALA A 273 -18.45 -20.14 -12.04
N GLN A 274 -18.70 -19.94 -13.32
CA GLN A 274 -18.56 -18.63 -13.96
C GLN A 274 -19.57 -17.62 -13.41
N LEU A 275 -20.82 -18.02 -13.14
CA LEU A 275 -21.84 -17.16 -12.55
C LEU A 275 -21.41 -16.70 -11.14
N ILE A 276 -20.96 -17.63 -10.30
CA ILE A 276 -20.47 -17.34 -8.95
C ILE A 276 -19.26 -16.39 -8.99
N LEU A 277 -18.30 -16.63 -9.88
CA LEU A 277 -17.13 -15.75 -10.05
C LEU A 277 -17.53 -14.34 -10.49
N SER A 278 -18.50 -14.23 -11.39
CA SER A 278 -19.00 -12.93 -11.83
C SER A 278 -19.60 -12.13 -10.67
N ASP A 279 -20.45 -12.78 -9.86
CA ASP A 279 -21.07 -12.16 -8.68
C ASP A 279 -20.01 -11.76 -7.63
N MET A 280 -19.07 -12.66 -7.32
CA MET A 280 -17.99 -12.36 -6.38
C MET A 280 -17.12 -11.18 -6.85
N ARG A 281 -16.76 -11.13 -8.13
CA ARG A 281 -16.01 -10.01 -8.72
C ARG A 281 -16.79 -8.71 -8.64
N GLN A 282 -18.08 -8.74 -8.85
CA GLN A 282 -18.93 -7.56 -8.72
C GLN A 282 -18.99 -7.08 -7.27
N ASN A 283 -19.13 -7.98 -6.30
CA ASN A 283 -19.12 -7.65 -4.89
C ASN A 283 -17.77 -7.05 -4.46
N ILE A 284 -16.63 -7.59 -4.95
CA ILE A 284 -15.30 -7.00 -4.71
C ILE A 284 -15.20 -5.60 -5.32
N LYS A 285 -15.69 -5.40 -6.55
CA LYS A 285 -15.70 -4.07 -7.20
C LYS A 285 -16.51 -3.05 -6.39
N LYS A 286 -17.68 -3.44 -5.88
CA LYS A 286 -18.51 -2.60 -5.00
C LYS A 286 -17.78 -2.23 -3.73
N ALA A 287 -17.20 -3.21 -3.04
CA ALA A 287 -16.45 -2.99 -1.81
C ALA A 287 -15.21 -2.10 -2.00
N LEU A 288 -14.59 -2.14 -3.18
CA LEU A 288 -13.47 -1.28 -3.58
C LEU A 288 -13.90 0.08 -4.14
N TYR A 289 -15.17 0.43 -4.10
CA TYR A 289 -15.71 1.67 -4.66
C TYR A 289 -15.37 1.86 -6.14
N MET A 290 -15.25 0.76 -6.89
CA MET A 290 -14.92 0.80 -8.32
C MET A 290 -16.15 0.98 -9.22
N GLU A 291 -17.35 0.84 -8.70
CA GLU A 291 -18.57 1.19 -9.44
C GLU A 291 -18.61 2.71 -9.59
N THR A 292 -18.77 3.18 -10.81
CA THR A 292 -19.16 4.55 -11.08
C THR A 292 -20.52 4.74 -10.43
N LEU A 293 -20.62 5.65 -9.48
CA LEU A 293 -21.90 6.28 -9.18
C LEU A 293 -22.42 6.76 -10.53
N GLY A 294 -23.44 6.08 -11.04
CA GLY A 294 -24.06 6.47 -12.29
C GLY A 294 -24.35 7.96 -12.19
N ARG A 295 -23.89 8.74 -13.15
CA ARG A 295 -24.41 10.10 -13.30
C ARG A 295 -25.92 9.98 -13.25
N PRO A 296 -26.64 10.74 -12.42
CA PRO A 296 -28.10 10.75 -12.53
C PRO A 296 -28.43 11.03 -13.97
N GLU A 297 -29.11 10.10 -14.63
CA GLU A 297 -29.66 10.35 -15.98
C GLU A 297 -30.54 11.57 -15.86
N GLY A 298 -30.18 12.65 -16.52
CA GLY A 298 -31.01 13.85 -16.58
C GLY A 298 -30.37 15.16 -16.16
N THR A 299 -29.05 15.23 -15.91
CA THR A 299 -28.38 16.54 -15.72
C THR A 299 -27.99 17.08 -17.10
N PRO A 300 -28.67 18.11 -17.64
CA PRO A 300 -28.26 18.76 -18.90
C PRO A 300 -26.90 19.41 -18.71
N MET A 301 -26.09 19.38 -19.77
CA MET A 301 -24.83 20.14 -19.86
C MET A 301 -25.08 21.62 -19.80
#